data_4223f7a15405611b0335d25da5603409
#
_entry.id   4223f7a15405611b0335d25da5603409
#
_cell.length_a   1.000
_cell.length_b   1.000
_cell.length_c   1.000
_cell.angle_alpha   90.00
_cell.angle_beta   90.00
_cell.angle_gamma   90.00
#
_symmetry.space_group_name_H-M   'P 1'
#
loop_
_entity.id
_entity.type
_entity.pdbx_description
1 polymer ?
#
loop_
_entity_poly.entity_id
_entity_poly.type
_entity_poly.pdbx_seq_one_letter_code
_entity_poly.pdbx_strand_id
1 'polypeptide(L)'
;FMFTSTSKITFPGAGISAIACSENSMKYMCKRFSTMIISYDKMNQLRHVRFLKNKAGVLAHMAKHRRRLVPCFDAVKTTFAEELTPCGNIAHWTNPKGGYFISLYVMPGCAKRVAQLCKDCGLTLTGAGSAYPYHKDPDDSHLRIAPTYPSLTEVETASALLCVCVRLAVVEKLLADQQ
;
A
#
# COMPACT_ATOMS: atom_id res chain seq x y z
N PHE A 1 4.55 3.11 -20.79
CA PHE A 1 5.47 3.67 -19.80
C PHE A 1 5.63 2.71 -18.64
N MET A 2 6.86 2.47 -18.21
CA MET A 2 7.19 1.72 -16.99
C MET A 2 7.92 2.64 -16.03
N PHE A 3 7.54 2.63 -14.77
CA PHE A 3 8.15 3.44 -13.73
C PHE A 3 8.68 2.54 -12.62
N THR A 4 9.82 2.88 -12.06
CA THR A 4 10.36 2.19 -10.89
C THR A 4 11.02 3.18 -9.94
N SER A 5 11.14 2.81 -8.68
CA SER A 5 11.78 3.63 -7.65
C SER A 5 12.42 2.74 -6.58
N THR A 6 13.54 3.22 -6.04
CA THR A 6 14.20 2.58 -4.90
C THR A 6 13.71 3.12 -3.54
N SER A 7 12.76 4.06 -3.53
CA SER A 7 12.32 4.78 -2.31
C SER A 7 11.84 3.87 -1.19
N LYS A 8 11.33 2.68 -1.53
CA LYS A 8 10.82 1.70 -0.56
C LYS A 8 11.80 0.55 -0.25
N ILE A 9 12.95 0.51 -0.93
CA ILE A 9 13.91 -0.59 -0.77
C ILE A 9 15.31 -0.15 -0.36
N THR A 10 15.68 1.14 -0.47
CA THR A 10 17.00 1.64 -0.09
C THR A 10 16.90 2.76 0.96
N PHE A 11 17.27 3.99 0.58
CA PHE A 11 17.40 5.12 1.50
C PHE A 11 16.13 5.98 1.50
N PRO A 12 15.37 6.04 2.61
CA PRO A 12 14.21 6.93 2.71
C PRO A 12 14.59 8.38 2.43
N GLY A 13 13.82 9.06 1.58
CA GLY A 13 14.08 10.45 1.19
C GLY A 13 15.21 10.63 0.16
N ALA A 14 16.02 9.60 -0.10
CA ALA A 14 17.13 9.62 -1.04
C ALA A 14 17.03 8.51 -2.09
N GLY A 15 15.82 8.14 -2.46
CA GLY A 15 15.57 7.15 -3.52
C GLY A 15 15.98 7.67 -4.90
N ILE A 16 16.26 6.74 -5.80
CA ILE A 16 16.36 7.01 -7.24
C ILE A 16 15.17 6.38 -7.96
N SER A 17 14.82 6.96 -9.09
CA SER A 17 13.74 6.44 -9.94
C SER A 17 14.21 6.31 -11.38
N ALA A 18 13.52 5.46 -12.13
CA ALA A 18 13.77 5.31 -13.57
C ALA A 18 12.45 5.20 -14.32
N ILE A 19 12.48 5.65 -15.57
CA ILE A 19 11.38 5.55 -16.52
C ILE A 19 11.87 4.78 -17.73
N ALA A 20 11.08 3.82 -18.20
CA ALA A 20 11.28 3.16 -19.49
C ALA A 20 10.03 3.31 -20.34
N CYS A 21 10.24 3.62 -21.63
CA CYS A 21 9.18 3.79 -22.61
C CYS A 21 9.74 3.64 -24.03
N SER A 22 8.89 3.78 -25.05
CA SER A 22 9.35 3.80 -26.43
C SER A 22 10.33 4.94 -26.70
N GLU A 23 11.17 4.78 -27.73
CA GLU A 23 12.19 5.79 -28.10
C GLU A 23 11.55 7.17 -28.37
N ASN A 24 10.43 7.22 -29.08
CA ASN A 24 9.75 8.48 -29.39
C ASN A 24 9.21 9.15 -28.11
N SER A 25 8.62 8.38 -27.22
CA SER A 25 8.16 8.89 -25.92
C SER A 25 9.34 9.37 -25.07
N MET A 26 10.47 8.66 -25.11
CA MET A 26 11.67 9.06 -24.38
C MET A 26 12.25 10.36 -24.89
N LYS A 27 12.35 10.55 -26.20
CA LYS A 27 12.77 11.83 -26.81
C LYS A 27 11.89 12.99 -26.34
N TYR A 28 10.57 12.80 -26.33
CA TYR A 28 9.64 13.80 -25.83
C TYR A 28 9.86 14.11 -24.35
N MET A 29 9.98 13.07 -23.50
CA MET A 29 10.20 13.22 -22.06
C MET A 29 11.53 13.91 -21.75
N CYS A 30 12.62 13.52 -22.42
CA CYS A 30 13.93 14.13 -22.23
C CYS A 30 13.91 15.63 -22.57
N LYS A 31 13.22 16.03 -23.65
CA LYS A 31 13.05 17.44 -24.00
C LYS A 31 12.34 18.24 -22.91
N ARG A 32 11.33 17.65 -22.24
CA ARG A 32 10.61 18.29 -21.13
C ARG A 32 11.47 18.33 -19.86
N PHE A 33 12.10 17.21 -19.52
CA PHE A 33 12.94 17.14 -18.32
C PHE A 33 14.16 18.04 -18.40
N SER A 34 14.78 18.21 -19.57
CA SER A 34 15.93 19.11 -19.72
C SER A 34 15.62 20.59 -19.42
N THR A 35 14.34 20.98 -19.51
CA THR A 35 13.89 22.32 -19.13
C THR A 35 13.64 22.45 -17.61
N MET A 36 13.31 21.33 -16.95
CA MET A 36 12.96 21.31 -15.53
C MET A 36 14.17 21.00 -14.65
N ILE A 37 15.09 20.16 -15.13
CA ILE A 37 16.20 19.60 -14.35
C ILE A 37 17.49 19.70 -15.19
N ILE A 38 18.41 20.53 -14.74
CA ILE A 38 19.73 20.69 -15.40
C ILE A 38 20.62 19.48 -15.10
N SER A 39 20.58 18.96 -13.87
CA SER A 39 21.42 17.84 -13.42
C SER A 39 20.71 17.05 -12.33
N TYR A 40 20.89 15.74 -12.38
CA TYR A 40 20.41 14.82 -11.33
C TYR A 40 21.48 14.64 -10.26
N ASP A 41 21.06 14.24 -9.04
CA ASP A 41 21.96 13.95 -7.92
C ASP A 41 22.82 12.71 -8.22
N LYS A 42 24.01 12.97 -8.82
CA LYS A 42 24.98 11.92 -9.16
C LYS A 42 25.61 11.26 -7.96
N MET A 43 25.73 11.98 -6.84
CA MET A 43 26.25 11.41 -5.59
C MET A 43 25.29 10.37 -5.03
N ASN A 44 24.00 10.64 -5.08
CA ASN A 44 22.99 9.67 -4.66
C ASN A 44 22.96 8.46 -5.61
N GLN A 45 23.08 8.66 -6.92
CA GLN A 45 23.21 7.56 -7.88
C GLN A 45 24.44 6.70 -7.58
N LEU A 46 25.60 7.30 -7.31
CA LEU A 46 26.84 6.59 -6.96
C LEU A 46 26.70 5.81 -5.64
N ARG A 47 25.99 6.39 -4.66
CA ARG A 47 25.64 5.70 -3.40
C ARG A 47 24.90 4.41 -3.66
N HIS A 48 23.86 4.45 -4.52
CA HIS A 48 23.07 3.27 -4.88
C HIS A 48 23.91 2.23 -5.64
N VAL A 49 24.75 2.67 -6.59
CA VAL A 49 25.65 1.77 -7.33
C VAL A 49 26.62 1.06 -6.38
N ARG A 50 27.22 1.78 -5.46
CA ARG A 50 28.17 1.21 -4.47
C ARG A 50 27.47 0.27 -3.48
N PHE A 51 26.27 0.61 -3.07
CA PHE A 51 25.49 -0.17 -2.10
C PHE A 51 24.91 -1.45 -2.72
N LEU A 52 24.25 -1.33 -3.86
CA LEU A 52 23.56 -2.45 -4.51
C LEU A 52 24.47 -3.25 -5.44
N LYS A 53 25.51 -2.62 -6.01
CA LYS A 53 26.52 -3.16 -6.93
C LYS A 53 25.94 -3.68 -8.25
N ASN A 54 25.02 -4.65 -8.20
CA ASN A 54 24.45 -5.32 -9.37
C ASN A 54 23.09 -5.93 -9.04
N LYS A 55 22.46 -6.61 -9.99
CA LYS A 55 21.17 -7.28 -9.83
C LYS A 55 21.13 -8.25 -8.64
N ALA A 56 22.20 -9.03 -8.43
CA ALA A 56 22.27 -9.97 -7.32
C ALA A 56 22.25 -9.23 -5.97
N GLY A 57 22.95 -8.10 -5.87
CA GLY A 57 22.93 -7.23 -4.68
C GLY A 57 21.55 -6.65 -4.41
N VAL A 58 20.82 -6.21 -5.45
CA VAL A 58 19.43 -5.77 -5.32
C VAL A 58 18.55 -6.88 -4.75
N LEU A 59 18.60 -8.07 -5.35
CA LEU A 59 17.79 -9.22 -4.92
C LEU A 59 18.13 -9.67 -3.50
N ALA A 60 19.41 -9.70 -3.14
CA ALA A 60 19.84 -10.03 -1.77
C ALA A 60 19.34 -9.01 -0.75
N HIS A 61 19.33 -7.71 -1.10
CA HIS A 61 18.81 -6.66 -0.24
C HIS A 61 17.28 -6.77 -0.08
N MET A 62 16.57 -6.99 -1.19
CA MET A 62 15.10 -7.22 -1.15
C MET A 62 14.73 -8.46 -0.32
N ALA A 63 15.53 -9.52 -0.37
CA ALA A 63 15.31 -10.72 0.46
C ALA A 63 15.38 -10.41 1.96
N LYS A 64 16.21 -9.45 2.40
CA LYS A 64 16.25 -9.00 3.80
C LYS A 64 14.95 -8.32 4.21
N HIS A 65 14.42 -7.43 3.37
CA HIS A 65 13.12 -6.79 3.62
C HIS A 65 12.00 -7.83 3.66
N ARG A 66 11.99 -8.76 2.71
CA ARG A 66 10.98 -9.82 2.66
C ARG A 66 10.87 -10.61 3.96
N ARG A 67 11.99 -10.99 4.57
CA ARG A 67 12.00 -11.74 5.85
C ARG A 67 11.27 -10.99 6.96
N ARG A 68 11.31 -9.66 6.96
CA ARG A 68 10.62 -8.81 7.94
C ARG A 68 9.15 -8.59 7.59
N LEU A 69 8.84 -8.43 6.31
CA LEU A 69 7.52 -8.02 5.86
C LEU A 69 6.53 -9.18 5.74
N VAL A 70 6.98 -10.34 5.26
CA VAL A 70 6.11 -11.50 5.05
C VAL A 70 5.30 -11.87 6.28
N PRO A 71 5.86 -11.98 7.50
CA PRO A 71 5.06 -12.29 8.69
C PRO A 71 3.91 -11.29 8.93
N CYS A 72 4.16 -9.99 8.74
CA CYS A 72 3.14 -8.96 8.92
C CYS A 72 2.02 -9.07 7.86
N PHE A 73 2.38 -9.35 6.60
CA PHE A 73 1.39 -9.57 5.54
C PHE A 73 0.58 -10.82 5.76
N ASP A 74 1.22 -11.90 6.21
CA ASP A 74 0.54 -13.16 6.50
C ASP A 74 -0.41 -13.01 7.70
N ALA A 75 -0.01 -12.33 8.76
CA ALA A 75 -0.87 -12.02 9.89
C ALA A 75 -2.16 -11.31 9.45
N VAL A 76 -2.04 -10.22 8.66
CA VAL A 76 -3.23 -9.51 8.14
C VAL A 76 -4.14 -10.44 7.33
N LYS A 77 -3.57 -11.21 6.39
CA LYS A 77 -4.36 -12.08 5.50
C LYS A 77 -5.03 -13.21 6.28
N THR A 78 -4.34 -13.79 7.24
CA THR A 78 -4.89 -14.86 8.10
C THR A 78 -6.04 -14.31 8.93
N THR A 79 -5.86 -13.17 9.61
CA THR A 79 -6.93 -12.53 10.39
C THR A 79 -8.14 -12.19 9.52
N PHE A 80 -7.93 -11.65 8.31
CA PHE A 80 -9.04 -11.36 7.41
C PHE A 80 -9.77 -12.64 6.97
N ALA A 81 -9.04 -13.71 6.70
CA ALA A 81 -9.64 -15.00 6.33
C ALA A 81 -10.45 -15.60 7.48
N GLU A 82 -9.97 -15.53 8.69
CA GLU A 82 -10.63 -16.06 9.88
C GLU A 82 -11.84 -15.23 10.30
N GLU A 83 -11.76 -13.91 10.24
CA GLU A 83 -12.75 -13.00 10.83
C GLU A 83 -13.77 -12.46 9.82
N LEU A 84 -13.41 -12.30 8.54
CA LEU A 84 -14.30 -11.71 7.53
C LEU A 84 -14.91 -12.75 6.59
N THR A 85 -14.21 -13.82 6.23
CA THR A 85 -14.74 -14.86 5.34
C THR A 85 -16.03 -15.52 5.90
N PRO A 86 -16.15 -15.82 7.19
CA PRO A 86 -17.39 -16.40 7.73
C PRO A 86 -18.60 -15.46 7.66
N CYS A 87 -18.36 -14.16 7.49
CA CYS A 87 -19.43 -13.16 7.38
C CYS A 87 -20.01 -13.03 5.96
N GLY A 88 -19.61 -13.88 5.03
CA GLY A 88 -20.06 -13.82 3.62
C GLY A 88 -19.34 -12.76 2.80
N ASN A 89 -20.00 -12.19 1.81
CA ASN A 89 -19.38 -11.27 0.84
C ASN A 89 -19.30 -9.81 1.34
N ILE A 90 -19.00 -9.60 2.61
CA ILE A 90 -18.89 -8.24 3.18
C ILE A 90 -17.55 -7.56 2.86
N ALA A 91 -16.54 -8.34 2.53
CA ALA A 91 -15.22 -7.82 2.17
C ALA A 91 -14.44 -8.81 1.29
N HIS A 92 -13.50 -8.27 0.51
CA HIS A 92 -12.48 -9.06 -0.18
C HIS A 92 -11.16 -8.26 -0.20
N TRP A 93 -10.03 -8.95 -0.42
CA TRP A 93 -8.72 -8.32 -0.39
C TRP A 93 -7.75 -8.92 -1.39
N THR A 94 -6.75 -8.15 -1.74
CA THR A 94 -5.68 -8.62 -2.63
C THR A 94 -4.70 -9.52 -1.89
N ASN A 95 -4.10 -10.48 -2.61
CA ASN A 95 -2.99 -11.29 -2.13
C ASN A 95 -1.72 -10.91 -2.91
N PRO A 96 -1.03 -9.82 -2.56
CA PRO A 96 0.11 -9.32 -3.32
C PRO A 96 1.33 -10.23 -3.14
N LYS A 97 2.04 -10.49 -4.25
CA LYS A 97 3.32 -11.22 -4.25
C LYS A 97 4.52 -10.33 -3.93
N GLY A 98 4.31 -9.04 -3.80
CA GLY A 98 5.31 -8.03 -3.49
C GLY A 98 4.65 -6.67 -3.24
N GLY A 99 5.47 -5.67 -2.95
CA GLY A 99 4.99 -4.34 -2.60
C GLY A 99 4.79 -4.16 -1.10
N TYR A 100 4.04 -3.11 -0.72
CA TYR A 100 3.92 -2.64 0.66
C TYR A 100 2.46 -2.52 1.13
N PHE A 101 1.50 -2.91 0.29
CA PHE A 101 0.09 -2.66 0.56
C PHE A 101 -0.76 -3.88 0.24
N ILE A 102 -1.82 -4.04 1.04
CA ILE A 102 -2.97 -4.89 0.74
C ILE A 102 -4.13 -3.95 0.46
N SER A 103 -4.83 -4.14 -0.66
CA SER A 103 -6.10 -3.48 -0.92
C SER A 103 -7.22 -4.30 -0.28
N LEU A 104 -7.93 -3.70 0.65
CA LEU A 104 -9.13 -4.23 1.27
C LEU A 104 -10.33 -3.51 0.65
N TYR A 105 -11.26 -4.27 0.11
CA TYR A 105 -12.54 -3.79 -0.39
C TYR A 105 -13.63 -4.26 0.55
N VAL A 106 -14.35 -3.33 1.14
CA VAL A 106 -15.50 -3.58 2.02
C VAL A 106 -16.80 -3.35 1.25
N MET A 107 -17.93 -3.68 1.84
CA MET A 107 -19.25 -3.41 1.26
C MET A 107 -19.32 -1.95 0.78
N PRO A 108 -19.84 -1.68 -0.43
CA PRO A 108 -19.99 -0.31 -0.94
C PRO A 108 -20.69 0.62 0.06
N GLY A 109 -20.16 1.83 0.20
CA GLY A 109 -20.65 2.83 1.16
C GLY A 109 -20.10 2.69 2.58
N CYS A 110 -19.19 1.73 2.86
CA CYS A 110 -18.69 1.47 4.21
C CYS A 110 -17.26 1.95 4.48
N ALA A 111 -16.43 2.24 3.47
CA ALA A 111 -15.00 2.46 3.70
C ALA A 111 -14.71 3.68 4.59
N LYS A 112 -15.40 4.79 4.40
CA LYS A 112 -15.25 5.98 5.25
C LYS A 112 -15.69 5.70 6.69
N ARG A 113 -16.79 4.96 6.85
CA ARG A 113 -17.29 4.58 8.18
C ARG A 113 -16.31 3.67 8.91
N VAL A 114 -15.76 2.66 8.23
CA VAL A 114 -14.70 1.79 8.77
C VAL A 114 -13.49 2.64 9.20
N ALA A 115 -13.01 3.53 8.34
CA ALA A 115 -11.88 4.40 8.67
C ALA A 115 -12.15 5.29 9.90
N GLN A 116 -13.39 5.80 10.05
CA GLN A 116 -13.79 6.58 11.22
C GLN A 116 -13.82 5.72 12.49
N LEU A 117 -14.45 4.55 12.46
CA LEU A 117 -14.48 3.62 13.60
C LEU A 117 -13.07 3.23 14.05
N CYS A 118 -12.18 2.90 13.09
CA CYS A 118 -10.78 2.62 13.39
C CYS A 118 -10.11 3.79 14.11
N LYS A 119 -10.30 5.01 13.61
CA LYS A 119 -9.74 6.23 14.20
C LYS A 119 -10.25 6.46 15.63
N ASP A 120 -11.54 6.24 15.87
CA ASP A 120 -12.16 6.41 17.19
C ASP A 120 -11.59 5.40 18.21
N CYS A 121 -11.16 4.22 17.72
CA CYS A 121 -10.47 3.21 18.52
C CYS A 121 -8.95 3.37 18.58
N GLY A 122 -8.39 4.46 18.04
CA GLY A 122 -6.94 4.73 18.04
C GLY A 122 -6.15 4.05 16.91
N LEU A 123 -6.82 3.37 15.96
CA LEU A 123 -6.17 2.77 14.78
C LEU A 123 -6.22 3.75 13.60
N THR A 124 -5.07 4.33 13.26
CA THR A 124 -4.97 5.25 12.11
C THR A 124 -4.70 4.48 10.83
N LEU A 125 -5.64 4.53 9.90
CA LEU A 125 -5.49 4.01 8.53
C LEU A 125 -5.13 5.14 7.56
N THR A 126 -4.62 4.76 6.37
CA THR A 126 -4.61 5.69 5.24
C THR A 126 -6.07 6.05 4.89
N GLY A 127 -6.37 7.33 4.69
CA GLY A 127 -7.74 7.79 4.46
C GLY A 127 -8.44 7.03 3.32
N ALA A 128 -9.73 6.76 3.50
CA ALA A 128 -10.57 6.17 2.46
C ALA A 128 -10.52 7.03 1.18
N GLY A 129 -10.52 6.39 0.02
CA GLY A 129 -10.38 7.07 -1.27
C GLY A 129 -8.96 7.50 -1.64
N SER A 130 -7.95 7.33 -0.78
CA SER A 130 -6.57 7.78 -1.04
C SER A 130 -5.90 7.11 -2.25
N ALA A 131 -6.40 5.98 -2.71
CA ALA A 131 -5.91 5.28 -3.91
C ALA A 131 -6.58 5.78 -5.21
N TYR A 132 -7.54 6.67 -5.13
CA TYR A 132 -8.28 7.20 -6.27
C TYR A 132 -7.90 8.65 -6.57
N PRO A 133 -7.98 9.09 -7.84
CA PRO A 133 -7.81 10.49 -8.19
C PRO A 133 -8.76 11.38 -7.40
N TYR A 134 -8.26 12.50 -6.95
CA TYR A 134 -9.01 13.49 -6.15
C TYR A 134 -9.63 12.92 -4.85
N HIS A 135 -9.10 11.79 -4.35
CA HIS A 135 -9.63 11.07 -3.17
C HIS A 135 -11.11 10.66 -3.30
N LYS A 136 -11.57 10.45 -4.54
CA LYS A 136 -12.95 10.07 -4.82
C LYS A 136 -13.00 8.58 -5.21
N ASP A 137 -13.34 7.75 -4.25
CA ASP A 137 -13.74 6.36 -4.47
C ASP A 137 -15.25 6.36 -4.79
N PRO A 138 -15.67 5.97 -6.02
CA PRO A 138 -17.09 6.01 -6.41
C PRO A 138 -17.97 5.14 -5.53
N ASP A 139 -17.44 3.99 -5.11
CA ASP A 139 -18.19 3.01 -4.35
C ASP A 139 -18.01 3.14 -2.82
N ASP A 140 -17.13 4.03 -2.36
CA ASP A 140 -16.76 4.14 -0.95
C ASP A 140 -16.47 2.77 -0.32
N SER A 141 -15.63 1.98 -0.96
CA SER A 141 -15.38 0.57 -0.64
C SER A 141 -13.91 0.25 -0.35
N HIS A 142 -12.97 1.07 -0.83
CA HIS A 142 -11.55 0.73 -0.83
C HIS A 142 -10.79 1.33 0.36
N LEU A 143 -10.04 0.47 1.04
CA LEU A 143 -9.07 0.81 2.08
C LEU A 143 -7.69 0.25 1.74
N ARG A 144 -6.65 1.05 1.91
CA ARG A 144 -5.26 0.65 1.72
C ARG A 144 -4.62 0.30 3.05
N ILE A 145 -4.25 -0.97 3.23
CA ILE A 145 -3.60 -1.47 4.44
C ILE A 145 -2.09 -1.55 4.23
N ALA A 146 -1.33 -0.97 5.14
CA ALA A 146 0.13 -0.89 5.10
C ALA A 146 0.77 -1.51 6.36
N PRO A 147 0.91 -2.85 6.45
CA PRO A 147 1.36 -3.53 7.67
C PRO A 147 2.89 -3.57 7.79
N THR A 148 3.59 -2.51 7.38
CA THR A 148 5.04 -2.58 7.18
C THR A 148 5.85 -1.81 8.23
N TYR A 149 5.21 -0.93 8.99
CA TYR A 149 5.85 -0.11 10.02
C TYR A 149 5.72 -0.69 11.43
N PRO A 150 4.54 -1.15 11.89
CA PRO A 150 4.36 -1.66 13.24
C PRO A 150 5.09 -2.99 13.47
N SER A 151 5.22 -3.39 14.73
CA SER A 151 5.65 -4.75 15.10
C SER A 151 4.60 -5.79 14.70
N LEU A 152 4.99 -7.06 14.64
CA LEU A 152 4.06 -8.14 14.30
C LEU A 152 2.85 -8.18 15.25
N THR A 153 3.08 -8.08 16.56
CA THR A 153 2.01 -8.08 17.57
C THR A 153 1.05 -6.90 17.39
N GLU A 154 1.57 -5.71 17.08
CA GLU A 154 0.71 -4.56 16.76
C GLU A 154 -0.12 -4.79 15.50
N VAL A 155 0.47 -5.41 14.46
CA VAL A 155 -0.24 -5.74 13.22
C VAL A 155 -1.36 -6.75 13.49
N GLU A 156 -1.13 -7.78 14.30
CA GLU A 156 -2.13 -8.78 14.70
C GLU A 156 -3.31 -8.09 15.41
N THR A 157 -3.02 -7.29 16.43
CA THR A 157 -4.05 -6.54 17.18
C THR A 157 -4.82 -5.57 16.29
N ALA A 158 -4.10 -4.80 15.44
CA ALA A 158 -4.71 -3.84 14.53
C ALA A 158 -5.59 -4.52 13.47
N SER A 159 -5.18 -5.69 12.98
CA SER A 159 -5.97 -6.45 12.01
C SER A 159 -7.26 -6.99 12.59
N ALA A 160 -7.23 -7.51 13.82
CA ALA A 160 -8.43 -7.96 14.54
C ALA A 160 -9.38 -6.79 14.78
N LEU A 161 -8.89 -5.65 15.25
CA LEU A 161 -9.68 -4.45 15.46
C LEU A 161 -10.32 -3.95 14.15
N LEU A 162 -9.55 -3.92 13.06
CA LEU A 162 -10.07 -3.56 11.75
C LEU A 162 -11.22 -4.46 11.30
N CYS A 163 -11.13 -5.77 11.52
CA CYS A 163 -12.20 -6.72 11.21
C CYS A 163 -13.48 -6.41 11.99
N VAL A 164 -13.37 -6.06 13.27
CA VAL A 164 -14.52 -5.63 14.08
C VAL A 164 -15.14 -4.36 13.48
N CYS A 165 -14.33 -3.37 13.14
CA CYS A 165 -14.82 -2.12 12.52
C CYS A 165 -15.52 -2.37 11.18
N VAL A 166 -15.00 -3.28 10.36
CA VAL A 166 -15.63 -3.67 9.09
C VAL A 166 -17.00 -4.29 9.34
N ARG A 167 -17.09 -5.27 10.23
CA ARG A 167 -18.36 -5.93 10.57
C ARG A 167 -19.37 -4.94 11.11
N LEU A 168 -18.97 -4.04 12.01
CA LEU A 168 -19.84 -3.03 12.59
C LEU A 168 -20.37 -2.07 11.52
N ALA A 169 -19.51 -1.52 10.67
CA ALA A 169 -19.92 -0.61 9.60
C ALA A 169 -20.92 -1.26 8.63
N VAL A 170 -20.72 -2.53 8.32
CA VAL A 170 -21.63 -3.29 7.45
C VAL A 170 -22.99 -3.50 8.13
N VAL A 171 -23.01 -3.87 9.42
CA VAL A 171 -24.26 -4.04 10.18
C VAL A 171 -25.02 -2.72 10.27
N GLU A 172 -24.35 -1.62 10.62
CA GLU A 172 -24.97 -0.27 10.65
C GLU A 172 -25.61 0.08 9.29
N LYS A 173 -24.91 -0.19 8.18
CA LYS A 173 -25.45 0.06 6.85
C LYS A 173 -26.66 -0.81 6.52
N LEU A 174 -26.58 -2.11 6.76
CA LEU A 174 -27.69 -3.03 6.46
C LEU A 174 -28.95 -2.70 7.28
N LEU A 175 -28.79 -2.25 8.52
CA LEU A 175 -29.92 -1.79 9.35
C LEU A 175 -30.52 -0.48 8.82
N ALA A 176 -29.69 0.43 8.32
CA ALA A 176 -30.17 1.67 7.73
C ALA A 176 -30.90 1.45 6.41
N ASP A 177 -30.46 0.48 5.60
CA ASP A 177 -31.09 0.14 4.32
C ASP A 177 -32.44 -0.61 4.48
N GLN A 178 -32.78 -1.05 5.71
CA GLN A 178 -34.06 -1.69 6.04
C GLN A 178 -35.15 -0.72 6.54
N GLN A 179 -34.78 0.52 6.80
CA GLN A 179 -35.69 1.59 7.24
C GLN A 179 -36.18 2.44 6.08
#